data_d0487c1d1e888bfdc338e8c3cacd52d5
#
_entry.id   d0487c1d1e888bfdc338e8c3cacd52d5
#
_cell.length_a   1.000
_cell.length_b   1.000
_cell.length_c   1.000
_cell.angle_alpha   90.00
_cell.angle_beta   90.00
_cell.angle_gamma   90.00
#
_symmetry.space_group_name_H-M   'P 1'
#
loop_
_entity.id
_entity.type
_entity.pdbx_description
1 polymer ?
#
loop_
_entity_poly.entity_id
_entity_poly.type
_entity_poly.pdbx_seq_one_letter_code
_entity_poly.pdbx_strand_id
1 'polypeptide(L)'
;MNSFLSGVKVLQVGDGIAAAAATSLLANLGAEVSKLCGGFSPSRVGPMIAVGAASVPLVDVVLDRGKRILRSPSDTSALIDAHDIVIVDHDAAIDPPQARNAVVVSVSPFGLTGPRSVERGGELIAQATGGMLATIEGSDGTPVPAPGYVALKAAGAVTALAALHGLDRSEHATGRLGDQFTTPLDGARS
;
A
#
# COMPACT_ATOMS: atom_id res chain seq x y z
N MET A 1 10.26 -7.22 -24.87
CA MET A 1 11.07 -7.48 -23.65
C MET A 1 10.09 -8.00 -22.61
N ASN A 2 10.28 -9.21 -22.09
CA ASN A 2 9.47 -9.70 -20.99
C ASN A 2 9.79 -8.85 -19.76
N SER A 3 8.77 -8.29 -19.15
CA SER A 3 8.90 -7.55 -17.89
C SER A 3 9.14 -8.54 -16.74
N PHE A 4 9.82 -8.12 -15.68
CA PHE A 4 10.21 -8.97 -14.54
C PHE A 4 9.01 -9.67 -13.88
N LEU A 5 7.86 -8.97 -13.75
CA LEU A 5 6.62 -9.49 -13.17
C LEU A 5 5.54 -9.77 -14.24
N SER A 6 5.94 -10.09 -15.47
CA SER A 6 4.97 -10.42 -16.52
C SER A 6 4.11 -11.63 -16.14
N GLY A 7 2.79 -11.46 -16.13
CA GLY A 7 1.82 -12.50 -15.75
C GLY A 7 1.46 -12.53 -14.26
N VAL A 8 2.18 -11.80 -13.39
CA VAL A 8 1.84 -11.68 -11.97
C VAL A 8 0.66 -10.72 -11.80
N LYS A 9 -0.39 -11.17 -11.11
CA LYS A 9 -1.60 -10.40 -10.81
C LYS A 9 -1.57 -9.87 -9.38
N VAL A 10 -1.73 -8.58 -9.23
CA VAL A 10 -1.69 -7.88 -7.94
C VAL A 10 -3.02 -7.19 -7.68
N LEU A 11 -3.62 -7.43 -6.52
CA LEU A 11 -4.80 -6.73 -6.03
C LEU A 11 -4.40 -5.72 -4.96
N GLN A 12 -4.71 -4.45 -5.19
CA GLN A 12 -4.69 -3.42 -4.16
C GLN A 12 -6.09 -3.30 -3.55
N VAL A 13 -6.19 -3.40 -2.24
CA VAL A 13 -7.43 -3.19 -1.48
C VAL A 13 -7.29 -1.94 -0.62
N GLY A 14 -8.09 -0.93 -0.89
CA GLY A 14 -8.05 0.36 -0.21
C GLY A 14 -7.31 1.45 -0.98
N ASP A 15 -7.36 2.66 -0.40
CA ASP A 15 -6.95 3.90 -1.07
C ASP A 15 -5.71 4.56 -0.41
N GLY A 16 -5.02 3.90 0.54
CA GLY A 16 -3.84 4.43 1.22
C GLY A 16 -2.64 4.65 0.30
N ILE A 17 -1.86 5.69 0.61
CA ILE A 17 -0.67 6.06 -0.18
C ILE A 17 0.37 4.95 -0.20
N ALA A 18 0.60 4.26 0.93
CA ALA A 18 1.62 3.22 1.01
C ALA A 18 1.25 2.01 0.13
N ALA A 19 0.01 1.54 0.20
CA ALA A 19 -0.48 0.48 -0.68
C ALA A 19 -0.46 0.90 -2.17
N ALA A 20 -0.85 2.15 -2.46
CA ALA A 20 -0.81 2.69 -3.81
C ALA A 20 0.61 2.82 -4.36
N ALA A 21 1.58 3.22 -3.54
CA ALA A 21 2.99 3.30 -3.92
C ALA A 21 3.58 1.90 -4.16
N ALA A 22 3.30 0.94 -3.28
CA ALA A 22 3.74 -0.44 -3.43
C ALA A 22 3.27 -1.04 -4.76
N THR A 23 1.96 -0.94 -5.03
CA THR A 23 1.37 -1.50 -6.24
C THR A 23 1.79 -0.75 -7.51
N SER A 24 2.09 0.56 -7.41
CA SER A 24 2.68 1.33 -8.52
C SER A 24 4.09 0.82 -8.87
N LEU A 25 4.91 0.48 -7.87
CA LEU A 25 6.24 -0.12 -8.10
C LEU A 25 6.11 -1.50 -8.78
N LEU A 26 5.19 -2.35 -8.31
CA LEU A 26 4.96 -3.66 -8.92
C LEU A 26 4.43 -3.54 -10.36
N ALA A 27 3.55 -2.56 -10.63
CA ALA A 27 3.09 -2.26 -11.99
C ALA A 27 4.24 -1.83 -12.91
N ASN A 28 5.16 -0.98 -12.41
CA ASN A 28 6.34 -0.57 -13.17
C ASN A 28 7.30 -1.74 -13.46
N LEU A 29 7.30 -2.78 -12.63
CA LEU A 29 8.02 -4.04 -12.86
C LEU A 29 7.25 -4.99 -13.80
N GLY A 30 6.02 -4.63 -14.21
CA GLY A 30 5.22 -5.33 -15.21
C GLY A 30 4.13 -6.23 -14.67
N ALA A 31 3.80 -6.13 -13.40
CA ALA A 31 2.63 -6.82 -12.84
C ALA A 31 1.31 -6.22 -13.35
N GLU A 32 0.29 -7.07 -13.48
CA GLU A 32 -1.07 -6.66 -13.77
C GLU A 32 -1.77 -6.23 -12.48
N VAL A 33 -1.91 -4.91 -12.27
CA VAL A 33 -2.47 -4.38 -11.03
C VAL A 33 -3.93 -4.02 -11.17
N SER A 34 -4.77 -4.61 -10.29
CA SER A 34 -6.15 -4.22 -10.06
C SER A 34 -6.28 -3.48 -8.74
N LYS A 35 -7.01 -2.37 -8.69
CA LYS A 35 -7.28 -1.61 -7.48
C LYS A 35 -8.76 -1.68 -7.14
N LEU A 36 -9.08 -2.21 -5.97
CA LEU A 36 -10.41 -2.17 -5.37
C LEU A 36 -10.51 -0.95 -4.46
N CYS A 37 -11.29 0.04 -4.90
CA CYS A 37 -11.51 1.24 -4.12
C CYS A 37 -12.45 0.94 -2.95
N GLY A 38 -12.08 1.40 -1.73
CA GLY A 38 -12.86 1.19 -0.51
C GLY A 38 -14.06 2.13 -0.34
N GLY A 39 -14.37 2.96 -1.32
CA GLY A 39 -15.47 3.93 -1.25
C GLY A 39 -15.18 5.18 -0.40
N PHE A 40 -14.14 5.17 0.38
CA PHE A 40 -13.63 6.32 1.14
C PHE A 40 -12.23 6.66 0.64
N SER A 41 -12.11 7.78 -0.06
CA SER A 41 -10.80 8.33 -0.39
C SER A 41 -10.35 9.24 0.75
N PRO A 42 -9.28 8.90 1.47
CA PRO A 42 -8.75 9.77 2.51
C PRO A 42 -8.40 11.13 1.92
N SER A 43 -8.60 12.18 2.71
CA SER A 43 -8.26 13.54 2.28
C SER A 43 -6.79 13.62 1.86
N ARG A 44 -6.52 13.98 0.63
CA ARG A 44 -5.18 14.18 0.10
C ARG A 44 -4.75 15.62 0.27
N VAL A 45 -3.53 15.82 0.74
CA VAL A 45 -2.88 17.13 0.79
C VAL A 45 -1.99 17.24 -0.44
N GLY A 46 -2.15 18.32 -1.20
CA GLY A 46 -1.31 18.57 -2.37
C GLY A 46 -2.09 19.12 -3.57
N PRO A 47 -1.42 19.25 -4.70
CA PRO A 47 -2.03 19.81 -5.91
C PRO A 47 -3.12 18.89 -6.46
N MET A 48 -4.17 19.53 -6.97
CA MET A 48 -5.28 18.89 -7.65
C MET A 48 -5.14 19.10 -9.16
N ILE A 49 -5.60 18.13 -9.94
CA ILE A 49 -5.65 18.21 -11.40
C ILE A 49 -7.08 17.95 -11.91
N ALA A 50 -7.49 18.67 -12.92
CA ALA A 50 -8.77 18.42 -13.58
C ALA A 50 -8.67 17.20 -14.51
N VAL A 51 -9.54 16.21 -14.29
CA VAL A 51 -9.68 15.04 -15.14
C VAL A 51 -11.14 14.95 -15.58
N GLY A 52 -11.43 15.43 -16.78
CA GLY A 52 -12.81 15.64 -17.23
C GLY A 52 -13.53 16.67 -16.36
N ALA A 53 -14.68 16.31 -15.81
CA ALA A 53 -15.45 17.15 -14.87
C ALA A 53 -15.05 16.99 -13.40
N ALA A 54 -14.11 16.08 -13.09
CA ALA A 54 -13.67 15.80 -11.72
C ALA A 54 -12.36 16.52 -11.40
N SER A 55 -12.19 16.92 -10.13
CA SER A 55 -10.91 17.35 -9.58
C SER A 55 -10.30 16.19 -8.77
N VAL A 56 -9.11 15.76 -9.14
CA VAL A 56 -8.44 14.56 -8.60
C VAL A 56 -7.08 14.95 -8.03
N PRO A 57 -6.67 14.41 -6.88
CA PRO A 57 -5.33 14.64 -6.36
C PRO A 57 -4.26 14.15 -7.34
N LEU A 58 -3.27 14.98 -7.62
CA LEU A 58 -2.19 14.64 -8.55
C LEU A 58 -1.43 13.38 -8.11
N VAL A 59 -1.28 13.17 -6.82
CA VAL A 59 -0.62 11.97 -6.27
C VAL A 59 -1.38 10.69 -6.65
N ASP A 60 -2.70 10.71 -6.64
CA ASP A 60 -3.51 9.54 -7.03
C ASP A 60 -3.39 9.26 -8.53
N VAL A 61 -3.37 10.31 -9.37
CA VAL A 61 -3.14 10.16 -10.81
C VAL A 61 -1.80 9.49 -11.11
N VAL A 62 -0.76 9.88 -10.36
CA VAL A 62 0.59 9.33 -10.54
C VAL A 62 0.67 7.89 -10.04
N LEU A 63 0.15 7.63 -8.83
CA LEU A 63 0.27 6.32 -8.20
C LEU A 63 -0.67 5.27 -8.81
N ASP A 64 -1.81 5.69 -9.37
CA ASP A 64 -2.78 4.76 -9.96
C ASP A 64 -2.60 4.59 -11.48
N ARG A 65 -1.57 5.19 -12.05
CA ARG A 65 -1.28 5.05 -13.49
C ARG A 65 -1.05 3.59 -13.86
N GLY A 66 -1.76 3.12 -14.87
CA GLY A 66 -1.63 1.75 -15.38
C GLY A 66 -2.40 0.69 -14.57
N LYS A 67 -3.10 1.07 -13.50
CA LYS A 67 -3.92 0.15 -12.72
C LYS A 67 -5.34 0.05 -13.28
N ARG A 68 -5.92 -1.13 -13.18
CA ARG A 68 -7.34 -1.37 -13.45
C ARG A 68 -8.16 -1.06 -12.21
N ILE A 69 -9.01 -0.05 -12.29
CA ILE A 69 -9.88 0.35 -11.17
C ILE A 69 -11.14 -0.51 -11.16
N LEU A 70 -11.36 -1.20 -10.03
CA LEU A 70 -12.53 -2.04 -9.78
C LEU A 70 -13.47 -1.32 -8.82
N ARG A 71 -14.78 -1.34 -9.15
CA ARG A 71 -15.84 -0.75 -8.30
C ARG A 71 -16.82 -1.84 -7.93
N SER A 72 -17.00 -2.07 -6.62
CA SER A 72 -18.03 -2.99 -6.07
C SER A 72 -18.09 -4.36 -6.76
N PRO A 73 -17.06 -5.21 -6.60
CA PRO A 73 -17.15 -6.58 -7.11
C PRO A 73 -18.27 -7.33 -6.41
N SER A 74 -18.96 -8.19 -7.12
CA SER A 74 -20.04 -9.03 -6.59
C SER A 74 -19.53 -10.08 -5.60
N ASP A 75 -18.27 -10.48 -5.71
CA ASP A 75 -17.61 -11.48 -4.87
C ASP A 75 -16.15 -11.08 -4.63
N THR A 76 -15.89 -10.55 -3.44
CA THR A 76 -14.53 -10.13 -3.02
C THR A 76 -13.62 -11.34 -2.78
N SER A 77 -14.16 -12.47 -2.33
CA SER A 77 -13.37 -13.68 -2.05
C SER A 77 -12.83 -14.28 -3.35
N ALA A 78 -13.68 -14.42 -4.36
CA ALA A 78 -13.27 -14.90 -5.68
C ALA A 78 -12.26 -13.95 -6.34
N LEU A 79 -12.41 -12.64 -6.11
CA LEU A 79 -11.46 -11.64 -6.60
C LEU A 79 -10.08 -11.82 -5.96
N ILE A 80 -10.03 -12.04 -4.65
CA ILE A 80 -8.78 -12.27 -3.91
C ILE A 80 -8.08 -13.54 -4.41
N ASP A 81 -8.81 -14.64 -4.53
CA ASP A 81 -8.26 -15.93 -4.98
C ASP A 81 -7.81 -15.93 -6.46
N ALA A 82 -8.22 -14.94 -7.24
CA ALA A 82 -7.79 -14.75 -8.63
C ALA A 82 -6.48 -13.96 -8.80
N HIS A 83 -5.85 -13.52 -7.70
CA HIS A 83 -4.62 -12.74 -7.71
C HIS A 83 -3.50 -13.47 -6.95
N ASP A 84 -2.25 -13.23 -7.37
CA ASP A 84 -1.06 -13.84 -6.77
C ASP A 84 -0.59 -13.07 -5.53
N ILE A 85 -0.80 -11.75 -5.55
CA ILE A 85 -0.45 -10.83 -4.46
C ILE A 85 -1.67 -9.98 -4.11
N VAL A 86 -1.96 -9.83 -2.81
CA VAL A 86 -3.00 -8.93 -2.30
C VAL A 86 -2.37 -7.96 -1.30
N ILE A 87 -2.40 -6.67 -1.61
CA ILE A 87 -1.92 -5.61 -0.70
C ILE A 87 -3.13 -4.91 -0.10
N VAL A 88 -3.27 -5.03 1.22
CA VAL A 88 -4.41 -4.49 1.97
C VAL A 88 -3.98 -3.29 2.79
N ASP A 89 -4.67 -2.17 2.59
CA ASP A 89 -4.53 -1.00 3.44
C ASP A 89 -5.38 -1.16 4.70
N HIS A 90 -4.81 -0.88 5.87
CA HIS A 90 -5.53 -1.01 7.15
C HIS A 90 -6.76 -0.10 7.26
N ASP A 91 -6.77 1.04 6.55
CA ASP A 91 -7.94 1.92 6.48
C ASP A 91 -9.05 1.36 5.55
N ALA A 92 -8.78 0.31 4.80
CA ALA A 92 -9.82 -0.44 4.13
C ALA A 92 -10.67 -1.15 5.20
N ALA A 93 -11.99 -0.95 5.16
CA ALA A 93 -12.94 -1.61 6.07
C ALA A 93 -13.06 -3.12 5.81
N ILE A 94 -11.95 -3.77 5.50
CA ILE A 94 -11.85 -5.18 5.14
C ILE A 94 -10.76 -5.77 6.01
N ASP A 95 -11.13 -6.71 6.87
CA ASP A 95 -10.15 -7.53 7.58
C ASP A 95 -9.21 -8.18 6.56
N PRO A 96 -7.91 -8.34 6.90
CA PRO A 96 -6.98 -9.00 5.99
C PRO A 96 -7.57 -10.34 5.54
N PRO A 97 -7.80 -10.50 4.24
CA PRO A 97 -8.47 -11.70 3.75
C PRO A 97 -7.60 -12.92 4.00
N GLN A 98 -8.24 -14.02 4.36
CA GLN A 98 -7.61 -15.33 4.33
C GLN A 98 -7.60 -15.81 2.87
N ALA A 99 -6.56 -15.49 2.14
CA ALA A 99 -6.36 -16.01 0.79
C ALA A 99 -5.75 -17.42 0.86
N ARG A 100 -6.26 -18.31 0.02
CA ARG A 100 -5.73 -19.68 -0.05
C ARG A 100 -4.49 -19.79 -0.94
N ASN A 101 -4.41 -18.94 -1.95
CA ASN A 101 -3.42 -19.02 -3.02
C ASN A 101 -2.74 -17.69 -3.33
N ALA A 102 -2.82 -16.70 -2.45
CA ALA A 102 -2.20 -15.40 -2.64
C ALA A 102 -1.29 -15.01 -1.47
N VAL A 103 -0.24 -14.28 -1.77
CA VAL A 103 0.57 -13.58 -0.76
C VAL A 103 -0.20 -12.36 -0.30
N VAL A 104 -0.57 -12.30 0.99
CA VAL A 104 -1.28 -11.16 1.58
C VAL A 104 -0.30 -10.29 2.34
N VAL A 105 -0.21 -9.03 1.96
CA VAL A 105 0.59 -8.02 2.66
C VAL A 105 -0.31 -6.93 3.19
N SER A 106 -0.37 -6.78 4.52
CA SER A 106 -1.15 -5.75 5.17
C SER A 106 -0.28 -4.55 5.53
N VAL A 107 -0.75 -3.36 5.18
CA VAL A 107 -0.09 -2.09 5.52
C VAL A 107 -0.90 -1.39 6.60
N SER A 108 -0.29 -1.19 7.76
CA SER A 108 -0.93 -0.54 8.90
C SER A 108 0.01 0.46 9.58
N PRO A 109 -0.51 1.49 10.28
CA PRO A 109 0.34 2.47 10.97
C PRO A 109 1.23 1.85 12.06
N PHE A 110 0.70 0.89 12.83
CA PHE A 110 1.37 0.36 14.04
C PHE A 110 1.32 -1.16 14.15
N GLY A 111 1.08 -1.86 13.03
CA GLY A 111 0.90 -3.31 13.02
C GLY A 111 -0.57 -3.71 13.26
N LEU A 112 -0.89 -4.98 12.99
CA LEU A 112 -2.23 -5.54 13.16
C LEU A 112 -2.50 -6.02 14.59
N THR A 113 -1.45 -6.15 15.41
CA THR A 113 -1.52 -6.63 16.79
C THR A 113 -0.77 -5.68 17.72
N GLY A 114 -1.06 -5.78 19.03
CA GLY A 114 -0.42 -4.94 20.03
C GLY A 114 -1.27 -3.74 20.45
N PRO A 115 -0.79 -2.97 21.44
CA PRO A 115 -1.61 -1.92 22.10
C PRO A 115 -1.96 -0.76 21.18
N ARG A 116 -1.19 -0.53 20.13
CA ARG A 116 -1.38 0.57 19.19
C ARG A 116 -2.06 0.15 17.88
N SER A 117 -2.46 -1.09 17.72
CA SER A 117 -3.04 -1.63 16.47
C SER A 117 -4.32 -0.91 16.01
N VAL A 118 -5.05 -0.30 16.94
CA VAL A 118 -6.28 0.45 16.68
C VAL A 118 -6.04 1.96 16.45
N GLU A 119 -4.79 2.43 16.61
CA GLU A 119 -4.47 3.82 16.42
C GLU A 119 -4.41 4.16 14.93
N ARG A 120 -4.93 5.35 14.60
CA ARG A 120 -4.84 5.88 13.25
C ARG A 120 -3.47 6.52 13.03
N GLY A 121 -2.96 6.36 11.83
CA GLY A 121 -1.72 6.97 11.40
C GLY A 121 -1.88 7.72 10.08
N GLY A 122 -0.83 8.39 9.69
CA GLY A 122 -0.76 9.13 8.43
C GLY A 122 0.65 9.63 8.23
N GLU A 123 0.89 10.42 7.19
CA GLU A 123 2.23 10.87 6.82
C GLU A 123 2.96 11.57 7.97
N LEU A 124 2.29 12.54 8.64
CA LEU A 124 2.92 13.28 9.73
C LEU A 124 3.26 12.38 10.92
N ILE A 125 2.37 11.44 11.27
CA ILE A 125 2.59 10.49 12.36
C ILE A 125 3.75 9.55 12.01
N ALA A 126 3.80 9.04 10.76
CA ALA A 126 4.88 8.20 10.30
C ALA A 126 6.24 8.92 10.33
N GLN A 127 6.28 10.19 9.90
CA GLN A 127 7.51 11.00 9.99
C GLN A 127 7.93 11.28 11.44
N ALA A 128 6.97 11.54 12.33
CA ALA A 128 7.24 11.78 13.74
C ALA A 128 7.77 10.53 14.44
N THR A 129 7.08 9.42 14.34
CA THR A 129 7.45 8.16 15.00
C THR A 129 8.70 7.53 14.40
N GLY A 130 8.92 7.70 13.09
CA GLY A 130 10.14 7.27 12.40
C GLY A 130 11.34 8.21 12.60
N GLY A 131 11.21 9.31 13.35
CA GLY A 131 12.29 10.25 13.65
C GLY A 131 12.63 11.24 12.51
N MET A 132 11.94 11.19 11.39
CA MET A 132 12.21 12.05 10.23
C MET A 132 11.97 13.53 10.56
N LEU A 133 10.99 13.86 11.39
CA LEU A 133 10.73 15.25 11.80
C LEU A 133 11.89 15.89 12.57
N ALA A 134 12.75 15.08 13.21
CA ALA A 134 13.92 15.60 13.92
C ALA A 134 15.09 15.97 13.00
N THR A 135 14.98 15.71 11.69
CA THR A 135 16.07 15.93 10.74
C THR A 135 15.87 17.16 9.86
N ILE A 136 14.68 17.75 9.86
CA ILE A 136 14.34 18.92 9.05
C ILE A 136 13.81 20.01 9.97
N GLU A 137 14.50 21.14 10.01
CA GLU A 137 14.13 22.28 10.84
C GLU A 137 13.84 23.51 9.99
N GLY A 138 12.85 24.27 10.39
CA GLY A 138 12.61 25.62 9.90
C GLY A 138 13.64 26.61 10.41
N SER A 139 13.60 27.84 9.94
CA SER A 139 14.54 28.91 10.35
C SER A 139 14.44 29.30 11.84
N ASP A 140 13.36 28.89 12.49
CA ASP A 140 13.09 29.11 13.91
C ASP A 140 13.38 27.87 14.79
N GLY A 141 13.98 26.82 14.22
CA GLY A 141 14.23 25.54 14.90
C GLY A 141 13.00 24.65 15.06
N THR A 142 11.86 25.01 14.49
CA THR A 142 10.65 24.18 14.54
C THR A 142 10.77 23.01 13.56
N PRO A 143 10.45 21.76 13.97
CA PRO A 143 10.41 20.62 13.07
C PRO A 143 9.43 20.82 11.91
N VAL A 144 9.90 20.61 10.69
CA VAL A 144 9.10 20.77 9.46
C VAL A 144 8.94 19.41 8.78
N PRO A 145 7.70 18.98 8.48
CA PRO A 145 7.49 17.72 7.79
C PRO A 145 8.00 17.77 6.34
N ALA A 146 8.65 16.71 5.91
CA ALA A 146 9.02 16.53 4.51
C ALA A 146 7.76 16.45 3.63
N PRO A 147 7.69 17.17 2.50
CA PRO A 147 6.53 17.18 1.63
C PRO A 147 6.42 15.90 0.80
N GLY A 148 5.24 15.63 0.24
CA GLY A 148 5.06 14.64 -0.82
C GLY A 148 4.89 13.18 -0.38
N TYR A 149 4.45 12.93 0.84
CA TYR A 149 4.19 11.59 1.38
C TYR A 149 5.43 10.67 1.37
N VAL A 150 6.57 11.19 1.83
CA VAL A 150 7.87 10.50 1.79
C VAL A 150 7.86 9.23 2.65
N ALA A 151 7.36 9.32 3.89
CA ALA A 151 7.31 8.19 4.81
C ALA A 151 6.37 7.09 4.31
N LEU A 152 5.17 7.46 3.85
CA LEU A 152 4.22 6.49 3.30
C LEU A 152 4.70 5.85 2.00
N LYS A 153 5.40 6.59 1.14
CA LYS A 153 6.02 6.01 -0.06
C LYS A 153 7.17 5.08 0.26
N ALA A 154 7.97 5.40 1.26
CA ALA A 154 9.02 4.49 1.76
C ALA A 154 8.43 3.20 2.32
N ALA A 155 7.34 3.30 3.11
CA ALA A 155 6.59 2.13 3.56
C ALA A 155 6.04 1.32 2.38
N GLY A 156 5.57 1.99 1.31
CA GLY A 156 5.16 1.33 0.07
C GLY A 156 6.28 0.54 -0.60
N ALA A 157 7.50 1.07 -0.63
CA ALA A 157 8.65 0.34 -1.17
C ALA A 157 8.97 -0.93 -0.34
N VAL A 158 8.94 -0.83 0.99
CA VAL A 158 9.10 -2.00 1.88
C VAL A 158 7.98 -3.01 1.67
N THR A 159 6.74 -2.55 1.51
CA THR A 159 5.58 -3.40 1.22
C THR A 159 5.75 -4.15 -0.11
N ALA A 160 6.25 -3.49 -1.15
CA ALA A 160 6.55 -4.14 -2.43
C ALA A 160 7.63 -5.23 -2.29
N LEU A 161 8.70 -4.95 -1.51
CA LEU A 161 9.74 -5.95 -1.22
C LEU A 161 9.20 -7.15 -0.44
N ALA A 162 8.33 -6.92 0.56
CA ALA A 162 7.67 -8.00 1.30
C ALA A 162 6.80 -8.87 0.39
N ALA A 163 6.06 -8.24 -0.54
CA ALA A 163 5.24 -8.94 -1.51
C ALA A 163 6.07 -9.82 -2.46
N LEU A 164 7.19 -9.29 -2.96
CA LEU A 164 8.12 -10.03 -3.82
C LEU A 164 8.78 -11.20 -3.07
N HIS A 165 9.19 -10.98 -1.83
CA HIS A 165 9.74 -12.05 -1.00
C HIS A 165 8.71 -13.16 -0.73
N GLY A 166 7.45 -12.79 -0.46
CA GLY A 166 6.37 -13.75 -0.30
C GLY A 166 6.10 -14.55 -1.56
N LEU A 167 6.14 -13.91 -2.73
CA LEU A 167 5.95 -14.56 -4.01
C LEU A 167 7.07 -15.57 -4.30
N ASP A 168 8.34 -15.19 -4.11
CA ASP A 168 9.51 -16.07 -4.27
C ASP A 168 9.40 -17.30 -3.37
N ARG A 169 9.04 -17.11 -2.10
CA ARG A 169 8.81 -18.23 -1.17
C ARG A 169 7.66 -19.13 -1.59
N SER A 170 6.59 -18.59 -2.16
CA SER A 170 5.44 -19.37 -2.61
C SER A 170 5.77 -20.26 -3.81
N GLU A 171 6.61 -19.79 -4.71
CA GLU A 171 7.11 -20.57 -5.85
C GLU A 171 8.05 -21.72 -5.41
N HIS A 172 8.81 -21.52 -4.33
CA HIS A 172 9.76 -22.52 -3.79
C HIS A 172 9.14 -23.44 -2.73
N ALA A 173 8.04 -23.05 -2.10
CA ALA A 173 7.35 -23.83 -1.08
C ALA A 173 6.24 -24.69 -1.72
N THR A 174 6.56 -25.92 -2.09
CA THR A 174 5.54 -26.95 -2.36
C THR A 174 4.73 -27.21 -1.08
N GLY A 175 3.72 -26.38 -0.78
CA GLY A 175 2.75 -26.76 0.21
C GLY A 175 2.07 -25.76 1.13
N ARG A 176 2.43 -24.48 1.18
CA ARG A 176 1.69 -23.50 2.00
C ARG A 176 1.75 -22.10 1.41
N LEU A 177 0.71 -21.76 0.68
CA LEU A 177 0.33 -20.39 0.33
C LEU A 177 -0.52 -19.84 1.48
N GLY A 178 -0.16 -18.68 2.02
CA GLY A 178 -0.92 -18.04 3.10
C GLY A 178 -0.06 -17.29 4.11
N ASP A 179 1.17 -16.94 3.75
CA ASP A 179 2.01 -16.10 4.61
C ASP A 179 1.47 -14.67 4.64
N GLN A 180 1.13 -14.18 5.82
CA GLN A 180 0.73 -12.79 6.03
C GLN A 180 1.94 -11.96 6.43
N PHE A 181 2.18 -10.88 5.71
CA PHE A 181 3.21 -9.90 6.03
C PHE A 181 2.57 -8.60 6.49
N THR A 182 3.04 -8.07 7.60
CA THR A 182 2.63 -6.79 8.13
C THR A 182 3.79 -5.82 8.04
N THR A 183 3.60 -4.70 7.38
CA THR A 183 4.59 -3.62 7.31
C THR A 183 4.12 -2.47 8.20
N PRO A 184 4.68 -2.30 9.41
CA PRO A 184 4.39 -1.14 10.25
C PRO A 184 4.98 0.12 9.63
N LEU A 185 4.29 1.25 9.75
CA LEU A 185 4.76 2.55 9.29
C LEU A 185 5.73 3.21 10.26
N ASP A 186 5.84 2.69 11.48
CA ASP A 186 6.61 3.29 12.58
C ASP A 186 8.05 2.77 12.73
N GLY A 187 8.53 1.94 11.81
CA GLY A 187 9.89 1.41 11.88
C GLY A 187 10.17 0.68 13.21
N ALA A 188 9.23 -0.15 13.66
CA ALA A 188 9.23 -0.81 14.96
C ALA A 188 10.63 -1.33 15.33
N ARG A 189 11.20 -0.73 16.37
CA ARG A 189 12.34 -1.30 17.08
C ARG A 189 11.81 -2.47 17.91
N SER A 190 12.17 -3.65 17.54
CA SER A 190 12.10 -4.82 18.42
C SER A 190 13.19 -4.75 19.47
#